data_3c7933edb20c6fc5a5a2dcb651e16dcb
#
_entry.id   3c7933edb20c6fc5a5a2dcb651e16dcb
#
_cell.length_a   1.000
_cell.length_b   1.000
_cell.length_c   1.000
_cell.angle_alpha   90.00
_cell.angle_beta   90.00
_cell.angle_gamma   90.00
#
_symmetry.space_group_name_H-M   'P 1'
#
loop_
_entity.id
_entity.type
_entity.pdbx_description
1 polymer ?
#
loop_
_entity_poly.entity_id
_entity_poly.type
_entity_poly.pdbx_seq_one_letter_code
_entity_poly.pdbx_strand_id
1 'polypeptide(L)'
;DFDPKGESGSNYLTDYLTDRALAVIDQLKNEPFFLYFAYHTPHTPIQGRKDLVAYFSRKIRADAVHRNPEYAAMVYSLDQSVGRILDRLEQNGISERTIIIFTSDNGGLTQRYGKHDGFTENLPLRRGKGSAYEGGVRVPTIVRWPGVTPAASTCHQPVMSIDWFPTVMESCGEDGELIANRKFDGVSLVPQLRNPATDLDRDLFWHYPHYHAG
;
A
#
# COMPACT_ATOMS: atom_id res chain seq x y z
N ASP A 1 22.39 -6.59 -0.93
CA ASP A 1 22.58 -5.76 -2.11
C ASP A 1 21.73 -6.31 -3.25
N PHE A 2 21.06 -5.43 -4.00
CA PHE A 2 20.30 -5.82 -5.18
C PHE A 2 21.27 -6.30 -6.27
N ASP A 3 21.06 -7.52 -6.76
CA ASP A 3 21.85 -8.07 -7.87
C ASP A 3 21.10 -7.93 -9.19
N PRO A 4 21.44 -6.94 -10.02
CA PRO A 4 20.79 -6.73 -11.32
C PRO A 4 21.12 -7.83 -12.33
N LYS A 5 22.07 -8.73 -12.04
CA LYS A 5 22.46 -9.84 -12.90
C LYS A 5 21.74 -11.14 -12.57
N GLY A 6 21.00 -11.18 -11.44
CA GLY A 6 20.13 -12.31 -11.13
C GLY A 6 20.78 -13.56 -10.59
N GLU A 7 21.97 -13.43 -10.03
CA GLU A 7 22.66 -14.56 -9.41
C GLU A 7 22.01 -14.99 -8.08
N SER A 8 21.15 -14.14 -7.49
CA SER A 8 20.44 -14.37 -6.23
C SER A 8 19.00 -14.85 -6.32
N GLY A 9 18.54 -15.30 -7.49
CA GLY A 9 17.27 -16.03 -7.65
C GLY A 9 16.15 -15.27 -8.39
N SER A 10 15.99 -13.97 -8.28
CA SER A 10 14.98 -13.21 -9.06
C SER A 10 15.57 -11.94 -9.64
N ASN A 11 15.44 -11.79 -10.96
CA ASN A 11 15.83 -10.58 -11.70
C ASN A 11 14.75 -9.51 -11.69
N TYR A 12 13.63 -9.75 -11.02
CA TYR A 12 12.53 -8.81 -10.93
C TYR A 12 12.50 -8.17 -9.55
N LEU A 13 12.62 -6.84 -9.51
CA LEU A 13 12.81 -6.08 -8.26
C LEU A 13 11.74 -6.40 -7.21
N THR A 14 10.48 -6.53 -7.61
CA THR A 14 9.37 -6.84 -6.68
C THR A 14 9.57 -8.19 -6.01
N ASP A 15 9.96 -9.22 -6.78
CA ASP A 15 10.22 -10.56 -6.26
C ASP A 15 11.44 -10.55 -5.35
N TYR A 16 12.53 -9.89 -5.75
CA TYR A 16 13.73 -9.76 -4.92
C TYR A 16 13.44 -9.09 -3.58
N LEU A 17 12.73 -7.96 -3.58
CA LEU A 17 12.35 -7.27 -2.34
C LEU A 17 11.47 -8.15 -1.46
N THR A 18 10.57 -8.91 -2.05
CA THR A 18 9.72 -9.87 -1.33
C THR A 18 10.55 -10.96 -0.68
N ASP A 19 11.50 -11.55 -1.41
CA ASP A 19 12.40 -12.56 -0.88
C ASP A 19 13.21 -12.05 0.32
N ARG A 20 13.66 -10.79 0.25
CA ARG A 20 14.34 -10.13 1.38
C ARG A 20 13.41 -9.91 2.58
N ALA A 21 12.17 -9.49 2.35
CA ALA A 21 11.17 -9.33 3.42
C ALA A 21 10.86 -10.68 4.10
N LEU A 22 10.69 -11.75 3.31
CA LEU A 22 10.45 -13.09 3.85
C LEU A 22 11.63 -13.56 4.73
N ALA A 23 12.87 -13.32 4.30
CA ALA A 23 14.05 -13.66 5.09
C ALA A 23 14.11 -12.87 6.42
N VAL A 24 13.75 -11.59 6.41
CA VAL A 24 13.67 -10.77 7.64
C VAL A 24 12.57 -11.29 8.58
N ILE A 25 11.39 -11.63 8.04
CA ILE A 25 10.29 -12.21 8.84
C ILE A 25 10.74 -13.51 9.49
N ASP A 26 11.43 -14.40 8.75
CA ASP A 26 11.95 -15.67 9.30
C ASP A 26 12.97 -15.45 10.42
N GLN A 27 13.82 -14.45 10.26
CA GLN A 27 14.83 -14.10 11.26
C GLN A 27 14.20 -13.55 12.54
N LEU A 28 13.15 -12.72 12.40
CA LEU A 28 12.57 -11.98 13.52
C LEU A 28 11.31 -12.62 14.11
N LYS A 29 10.85 -13.78 13.60
CA LYS A 29 9.57 -14.40 13.99
C LYS A 29 9.38 -14.68 15.49
N ASN A 30 10.47 -14.79 16.24
CA ASN A 30 10.45 -15.05 17.69
C ASN A 30 10.58 -13.79 18.54
N GLU A 31 10.70 -12.62 17.93
CA GLU A 31 10.87 -11.33 18.59
C GLU A 31 9.79 -10.33 18.11
N PRO A 32 9.44 -9.31 18.90
CA PRO A 32 8.66 -8.19 18.41
C PRO A 32 9.43 -7.47 17.30
N PHE A 33 8.76 -7.17 16.19
CA PHE A 33 9.35 -6.40 15.11
C PHE A 33 8.37 -5.41 14.48
N PHE A 34 8.91 -4.36 13.89
CA PHE A 34 8.21 -3.43 13.01
C PHE A 34 8.87 -3.49 11.63
N LEU A 35 8.09 -3.82 10.61
CA LEU A 35 8.57 -3.87 9.23
C LEU A 35 7.82 -2.83 8.38
N TYR A 36 8.51 -1.75 8.03
CA TYR A 36 8.04 -0.83 6.99
C TYR A 36 8.56 -1.32 5.64
N PHE A 37 7.64 -1.83 4.84
CA PHE A 37 7.99 -2.46 3.57
C PHE A 37 7.40 -1.69 2.39
N ALA A 38 8.21 -0.81 1.80
CA ALA A 38 7.83 0.04 0.68
C ALA A 38 8.22 -0.61 -0.65
N TYR A 39 7.23 -1.11 -1.37
CA TYR A 39 7.42 -1.55 -2.75
C TYR A 39 7.63 -0.37 -3.69
N HIS A 40 8.53 -0.53 -4.66
CA HIS A 40 8.61 0.40 -5.80
C HIS A 40 7.43 0.26 -6.76
N THR A 41 6.90 -0.95 -6.89
CA THR A 41 5.78 -1.32 -7.75
C THR A 41 4.46 -0.70 -7.28
N PRO A 42 3.62 -0.15 -8.19
CA PRO A 42 3.75 -0.10 -9.66
C PRO A 42 4.27 1.23 -10.22
N HIS A 43 5.28 1.84 -9.60
CA HIS A 43 5.86 3.11 -10.02
C HIS A 43 6.64 2.98 -11.35
N THR A 44 6.82 4.10 -12.04
CA THR A 44 7.67 4.18 -13.25
C THR A 44 9.16 3.94 -12.91
N PRO A 45 9.93 3.33 -13.83
CA PRO A 45 9.56 2.88 -15.16
C PRO A 45 8.61 1.68 -15.12
N ILE A 46 7.58 1.69 -15.99
CA ILE A 46 6.61 0.59 -16.06
C ILE A 46 7.28 -0.58 -16.77
N GLN A 47 7.56 -1.63 -16.01
CA GLN A 47 8.28 -2.82 -16.45
C GLN A 47 7.67 -4.06 -15.77
N GLY A 48 6.68 -4.66 -16.44
CA GLY A 48 6.06 -5.90 -15.99
C GLY A 48 6.91 -7.13 -16.33
N ARG A 49 6.75 -8.21 -15.57
CA ARG A 49 7.32 -9.52 -15.94
C ARG A 49 6.77 -9.96 -17.29
N LYS A 50 7.65 -10.40 -18.19
CA LYS A 50 7.30 -10.71 -19.59
C LYS A 50 6.20 -11.74 -19.74
N ASP A 51 6.19 -12.78 -18.88
CA ASP A 51 5.15 -13.81 -18.85
C ASP A 51 3.77 -13.24 -18.48
N LEU A 52 3.73 -12.36 -17.49
CA LEU A 52 2.51 -11.68 -17.04
C LEU A 52 2.05 -10.63 -18.07
N VAL A 53 2.96 -9.88 -18.67
CA VAL A 53 2.63 -8.95 -19.76
C VAL A 53 1.97 -9.69 -20.91
N ALA A 54 2.54 -10.83 -21.34
CA ALA A 54 1.95 -11.66 -22.37
C ALA A 54 0.56 -12.21 -21.98
N TYR A 55 0.37 -12.57 -20.72
CA TYR A 55 -0.93 -13.00 -20.19
C TYR A 55 -1.97 -11.86 -20.25
N PHE A 56 -1.64 -10.68 -19.71
CA PHE A 56 -2.56 -9.55 -19.68
C PHE A 56 -2.84 -8.97 -21.05
N SER A 57 -1.87 -8.98 -21.98
CA SER A 57 -2.08 -8.55 -23.36
C SER A 57 -3.17 -9.34 -24.08
N ARG A 58 -3.37 -10.62 -23.71
CA ARG A 58 -4.45 -11.45 -24.24
C ARG A 58 -5.77 -11.31 -23.49
N LYS A 59 -5.71 -10.90 -22.20
CA LYS A 59 -6.88 -10.84 -21.31
C LYS A 59 -7.59 -9.50 -21.35
N ILE A 60 -6.83 -8.40 -21.53
CA ILE A 60 -7.39 -7.05 -21.54
C ILE A 60 -8.26 -6.87 -22.80
N ARG A 61 -9.52 -6.52 -22.58
CA ARG A 61 -10.47 -6.21 -23.64
C ARG A 61 -10.26 -4.79 -24.15
N ALA A 62 -10.60 -4.54 -25.41
CA ALA A 62 -10.48 -3.23 -26.05
C ALA A 62 -11.37 -2.15 -25.39
N ASP A 63 -12.49 -2.55 -24.78
CA ASP A 63 -13.44 -1.69 -24.06
C ASP A 63 -13.12 -1.53 -22.55
N ALA A 64 -12.04 -2.14 -22.06
CA ALA A 64 -11.66 -2.03 -20.66
C ALA A 64 -11.18 -0.62 -20.31
N VAL A 65 -11.48 -0.16 -19.09
CA VAL A 65 -10.99 1.12 -18.54
C VAL A 65 -9.45 1.04 -18.36
N HIS A 66 -8.96 -0.04 -17.78
CA HIS A 66 -7.53 -0.28 -17.59
C HIS A 66 -6.99 -1.11 -18.77
N ARG A 67 -6.11 -0.53 -19.58
CA ARG A 67 -5.65 -1.12 -20.85
C ARG A 67 -4.16 -1.38 -20.93
N ASN A 68 -3.40 -1.03 -19.91
CA ASN A 68 -1.95 -1.19 -19.91
C ASN A 68 -1.56 -2.58 -19.36
N PRO A 69 -1.12 -3.54 -20.19
CA PRO A 69 -0.78 -4.89 -19.74
C PRO A 69 0.48 -4.93 -18.87
N GLU A 70 1.42 -4.00 -19.07
CA GLU A 70 2.63 -3.94 -18.24
C GLU A 70 2.28 -3.45 -16.83
N TYR A 71 1.44 -2.41 -16.72
CA TYR A 71 0.95 -1.95 -15.42
C TYR A 71 0.15 -3.04 -14.69
N ALA A 72 -0.75 -3.73 -15.41
CA ALA A 72 -1.50 -4.85 -14.85
C ALA A 72 -0.58 -5.99 -14.37
N ALA A 73 0.49 -6.30 -15.12
CA ALA A 73 1.49 -7.28 -14.73
C ALA A 73 2.25 -6.87 -13.46
N MET A 74 2.58 -5.59 -13.31
CA MET A 74 3.22 -5.07 -12.09
C MET A 74 2.28 -5.18 -10.88
N VAL A 75 1.02 -4.75 -11.00
CA VAL A 75 0.02 -4.85 -9.92
C VAL A 75 -0.21 -6.31 -9.53
N TYR A 76 -0.28 -7.21 -10.50
CA TYR A 76 -0.41 -8.64 -10.21
C TYR A 76 0.82 -9.22 -9.48
N SER A 77 2.02 -8.80 -9.85
CA SER A 77 3.24 -9.18 -9.14
C SER A 77 3.24 -8.68 -7.69
N LEU A 78 2.72 -7.47 -7.45
CA LEU A 78 2.54 -6.94 -6.10
C LEU A 78 1.55 -7.78 -5.30
N ASP A 79 0.40 -8.11 -5.88
CA ASP A 79 -0.62 -8.97 -5.25
C ASP A 79 -0.05 -10.34 -4.86
N GLN A 80 0.66 -11.01 -5.78
CA GLN A 80 1.37 -12.26 -5.48
C GLN A 80 2.38 -12.09 -4.35
N SER A 81 3.10 -10.99 -4.31
CA SER A 81 4.10 -10.69 -3.29
C SER A 81 3.47 -10.49 -1.91
N VAL A 82 2.35 -9.79 -1.83
CA VAL A 82 1.58 -9.65 -0.59
C VAL A 82 1.09 -11.02 -0.13
N GLY A 83 0.54 -11.84 -1.03
CA GLY A 83 0.14 -13.21 -0.72
C GLY A 83 1.27 -14.04 -0.10
N ARG A 84 2.47 -13.99 -0.69
CA ARG A 84 3.66 -14.69 -0.17
C ARG A 84 4.05 -14.24 1.26
N ILE A 85 3.88 -12.96 1.57
CA ILE A 85 4.14 -12.43 2.92
C ILE A 85 3.10 -12.98 3.91
N LEU A 86 1.81 -12.94 3.54
CA LEU A 86 0.73 -13.47 4.38
C LEU A 86 0.92 -14.96 4.66
N ASP A 87 1.22 -15.76 3.63
CA ASP A 87 1.50 -17.19 3.75
C ASP A 87 2.69 -17.45 4.68
N ARG A 88 3.74 -16.63 4.61
CA ARG A 88 4.92 -16.78 5.47
C ARG A 88 4.60 -16.47 6.94
N LEU A 89 3.79 -15.45 7.23
CA LEU A 89 3.35 -15.14 8.58
C LEU A 89 2.54 -16.32 9.16
N GLU A 90 1.68 -16.93 8.34
CA GLU A 90 0.91 -18.10 8.74
C GLU A 90 1.78 -19.33 8.97
N GLN A 91 2.69 -19.65 8.04
CA GLN A 91 3.65 -20.75 8.16
C GLN A 91 4.53 -20.63 9.41
N ASN A 92 4.88 -19.42 9.80
CA ASN A 92 5.64 -19.15 11.02
C ASN A 92 4.78 -19.10 12.29
N GLY A 93 3.45 -19.27 12.20
CA GLY A 93 2.53 -19.25 13.34
C GLY A 93 2.43 -17.89 14.02
N ILE A 94 2.71 -16.79 13.30
CA ILE A 94 2.67 -15.42 13.84
C ILE A 94 1.55 -14.56 13.24
N SER A 95 0.77 -15.09 12.32
CA SER A 95 -0.30 -14.36 11.63
C SER A 95 -1.30 -13.74 12.60
N GLU A 96 -1.72 -14.48 13.65
CA GLU A 96 -2.72 -14.02 14.63
C GLU A 96 -2.18 -12.98 15.65
N ARG A 97 -0.90 -12.74 15.65
CA ARG A 97 -0.24 -11.72 16.49
C ARG A 97 0.47 -10.63 15.68
N THR A 98 0.14 -10.52 14.40
CA THR A 98 0.72 -9.52 13.49
C THR A 98 -0.36 -8.58 12.99
N ILE A 99 -0.16 -7.28 13.17
CA ILE A 99 -0.95 -6.22 12.53
C ILE A 99 -0.40 -6.02 11.13
N ILE A 100 -1.28 -5.99 10.14
CA ILE A 100 -0.92 -5.77 8.74
C ILE A 100 -1.66 -4.52 8.26
N ILE A 101 -0.91 -3.56 7.75
CA ILE A 101 -1.43 -2.35 7.13
C ILE A 101 -0.97 -2.33 5.68
N PHE A 102 -1.91 -2.33 4.75
CA PHE A 102 -1.66 -2.18 3.33
C PHE A 102 -2.22 -0.84 2.86
N THR A 103 -1.39 -0.02 2.24
CA THR A 103 -1.80 1.28 1.69
C THR A 103 -0.90 1.69 0.52
N SER A 104 -1.20 2.82 -0.09
CA SER A 104 -0.37 3.48 -1.11
C SER A 104 -0.02 4.89 -0.66
N ASP A 105 1.01 5.45 -1.25
CA ASP A 105 1.47 6.83 -0.99
C ASP A 105 0.63 7.87 -1.73
N ASN A 106 0.13 7.54 -2.93
CA ASN A 106 -0.70 8.40 -3.76
C ASN A 106 -1.51 7.60 -4.79
N GLY A 107 -2.43 8.27 -5.44
CA GLY A 107 -3.20 7.70 -6.54
C GLY A 107 -2.38 7.42 -7.79
N GLY A 108 -2.92 6.63 -8.70
CA GLY A 108 -2.26 6.23 -9.93
C GLY A 108 -1.96 7.39 -10.87
N LEU A 109 -0.93 7.23 -11.70
CA LEU A 109 -0.51 8.22 -12.69
C LEU A 109 -1.41 8.15 -13.94
N THR A 110 -2.41 9.02 -14.00
CA THR A 110 -3.41 9.08 -15.08
C THR A 110 -3.08 10.09 -16.17
N GLN A 111 -2.27 11.10 -15.85
CA GLN A 111 -1.86 12.13 -16.81
C GLN A 111 -0.67 11.70 -17.66
N ARG A 112 -0.48 12.42 -18.76
CA ARG A 112 0.65 12.20 -19.67
C ARG A 112 1.98 12.33 -18.94
N TYR A 113 2.85 11.36 -19.15
CA TYR A 113 4.23 11.37 -18.65
C TYR A 113 5.20 11.06 -19.79
N GLY A 114 5.96 12.05 -20.21
CA GLY A 114 6.83 11.94 -21.38
C GLY A 114 6.01 11.65 -22.66
N LYS A 115 6.23 10.46 -23.26
CA LYS A 115 5.51 9.99 -24.46
C LYS A 115 4.26 9.14 -24.14
N HIS A 116 4.00 8.87 -22.88
CA HIS A 116 2.90 8.00 -22.43
C HIS A 116 1.68 8.83 -22.04
N ASP A 117 0.50 8.41 -22.45
CA ASP A 117 -0.80 9.06 -22.16
C ASP A 117 -1.41 8.62 -20.81
N GLY A 118 -0.56 8.41 -19.80
CA GLY A 118 -0.93 7.80 -18.53
C GLY A 118 -0.71 6.29 -18.53
N PHE A 119 -0.71 5.69 -17.35
CA PHE A 119 -0.48 4.25 -17.21
C PHE A 119 -1.66 3.53 -16.63
N THR A 120 -2.57 4.25 -15.97
CA THR A 120 -3.76 3.72 -15.31
C THR A 120 -4.88 4.75 -15.29
N GLU A 121 -6.02 4.38 -14.72
CA GLU A 121 -7.17 5.24 -14.45
C GLU A 121 -7.57 5.14 -12.99
N ASN A 122 -8.07 6.26 -12.42
CA ASN A 122 -8.58 6.28 -11.05
C ASN A 122 -10.10 6.44 -11.01
N LEU A 123 -10.80 6.25 -12.14
CA LEU A 123 -12.25 6.40 -12.22
C LEU A 123 -12.97 5.57 -11.15
N PRO A 124 -14.05 6.11 -10.55
CA PRO A 124 -14.72 7.38 -10.82
C PRO A 124 -14.07 8.63 -10.18
N LEU A 125 -12.92 8.47 -9.50
CA LEU A 125 -12.24 9.56 -8.82
C LEU A 125 -11.59 10.52 -9.85
N ARG A 126 -11.65 11.81 -9.56
CA ARG A 126 -11.10 12.82 -10.44
C ARG A 126 -9.58 12.89 -10.33
N ARG A 127 -8.86 12.94 -11.47
CA ARG A 127 -7.41 13.11 -11.58
C ARG A 127 -6.62 11.91 -11.00
N GLY A 128 -5.33 12.12 -10.72
CA GLY A 128 -4.41 11.11 -10.22
C GLY A 128 -3.23 11.73 -9.51
N LYS A 129 -2.12 11.00 -9.45
CA LYS A 129 -0.87 11.40 -8.80
C LYS A 129 -0.52 12.87 -9.10
N GLY A 130 -0.15 13.61 -8.05
CA GLY A 130 0.24 15.02 -8.17
C GLY A 130 -0.93 15.98 -8.18
N SER A 131 -2.12 15.57 -7.77
CA SER A 131 -3.27 16.45 -7.57
C SER A 131 -3.87 16.29 -6.19
N ALA A 132 -4.50 17.34 -5.67
CA ALA A 132 -5.27 17.31 -4.42
C ALA A 132 -6.72 16.82 -4.62
N TYR A 133 -7.11 16.42 -5.84
CA TYR A 133 -8.38 15.74 -6.07
C TYR A 133 -8.33 14.30 -5.57
N GLU A 134 -9.51 13.70 -5.31
CA GLU A 134 -9.60 12.36 -4.74
C GLU A 134 -8.79 11.31 -5.51
N GLY A 135 -8.72 11.37 -6.84
CA GLY A 135 -7.88 10.44 -7.60
C GLY A 135 -6.39 10.54 -7.32
N GLY A 136 -5.92 11.65 -6.72
CA GLY A 136 -4.53 11.82 -6.31
C GLY A 136 -4.25 11.45 -4.86
N VAL A 137 -5.23 11.62 -3.96
CA VAL A 137 -5.04 11.49 -2.51
C VAL A 137 -5.81 10.35 -1.86
N ARG A 138 -6.89 9.87 -2.47
CA ARG A 138 -7.67 8.74 -1.97
C ARG A 138 -7.11 7.43 -2.50
N VAL A 139 -6.53 6.66 -1.62
CA VAL A 139 -5.81 5.42 -1.93
C VAL A 139 -6.44 4.21 -1.23
N PRO A 140 -6.24 2.99 -1.76
CA PRO A 140 -6.62 1.78 -1.05
C PRO A 140 -5.95 1.74 0.33
N THR A 141 -6.73 1.39 1.34
CA THR A 141 -6.23 1.20 2.70
C THR A 141 -6.94 0.01 3.32
N ILE A 142 -6.16 -0.98 3.75
CA ILE A 142 -6.65 -2.21 4.37
C ILE A 142 -5.86 -2.45 5.65
N VAL A 143 -6.58 -2.74 6.74
CA VAL A 143 -5.95 -3.11 8.02
C VAL A 143 -6.48 -4.46 8.46
N ARG A 144 -5.57 -5.37 8.77
CA ARG A 144 -5.84 -6.61 9.49
C ARG A 144 -5.19 -6.54 10.86
N TRP A 145 -6.01 -6.55 11.90
CA TRP A 145 -5.57 -6.62 13.29
C TRP A 145 -6.41 -7.68 14.01
N PRO A 146 -5.89 -8.92 14.12
CA PRO A 146 -6.62 -10.04 14.71
C PRO A 146 -7.11 -9.71 16.11
N GLY A 147 -8.37 -10.03 16.38
CA GLY A 147 -9.02 -9.75 17.68
C GLY A 147 -9.42 -8.28 17.91
N VAL A 148 -9.07 -7.37 17.00
CA VAL A 148 -9.40 -5.92 17.12
C VAL A 148 -10.26 -5.43 15.96
N THR A 149 -9.82 -5.61 14.71
CA THR A 149 -10.61 -5.18 13.55
C THR A 149 -11.70 -6.21 13.25
N PRO A 150 -12.99 -5.80 13.16
CA PRO A 150 -14.05 -6.68 12.72
C PRO A 150 -13.81 -7.17 11.28
N ALA A 151 -13.94 -8.47 11.06
CA ALA A 151 -13.75 -9.05 9.73
C ALA A 151 -14.77 -8.51 8.72
N ALA A 152 -14.34 -8.29 7.47
CA ALA A 152 -15.16 -7.79 6.37
C ALA A 152 -15.89 -6.46 6.65
N SER A 153 -15.39 -5.68 7.61
CA SER A 153 -15.93 -4.35 7.89
C SER A 153 -15.35 -3.28 6.95
N THR A 154 -16.10 -2.18 6.81
CA THR A 154 -15.66 -1.00 6.06
C THR A 154 -15.82 0.24 6.94
N CYS A 155 -14.76 1.03 7.05
CA CYS A 155 -14.78 2.35 7.69
C CYS A 155 -14.85 3.42 6.59
N HIS A 156 -15.77 4.36 6.72
CA HIS A 156 -15.97 5.46 5.77
C HIS A 156 -15.31 6.77 6.22
N GLN A 157 -14.65 6.76 7.37
CA GLN A 157 -13.96 7.95 7.86
C GLN A 157 -12.71 8.23 7.02
N PRO A 158 -12.48 9.47 6.60
CA PRO A 158 -11.28 9.83 5.87
C PRO A 158 -10.06 9.80 6.81
N VAL A 159 -9.01 9.11 6.36
CA VAL A 159 -7.74 8.94 7.11
C VAL A 159 -6.56 9.38 6.25
N MET A 160 -5.45 9.70 6.88
CA MET A 160 -4.21 10.14 6.21
C MET A 160 -3.01 9.30 6.66
N SER A 161 -1.94 9.35 5.86
CA SER A 161 -0.68 8.65 6.19
C SER A 161 -0.05 9.09 7.52
N ILE A 162 -0.27 10.34 7.95
CA ILE A 162 0.21 10.86 9.24
C ILE A 162 -0.44 10.16 10.45
N ASP A 163 -1.57 9.49 10.26
CA ASP A 163 -2.29 8.78 11.32
C ASP A 163 -1.65 7.45 11.69
N TRP A 164 -0.83 6.89 10.81
CA TRP A 164 -0.22 5.59 11.06
C TRP A 164 0.76 5.62 12.22
N PHE A 165 1.52 6.70 12.39
CA PHE A 165 2.49 6.78 13.47
C PHE A 165 1.82 6.71 14.86
N PRO A 166 0.86 7.60 15.23
CA PRO A 166 0.17 7.50 16.51
C PRO A 166 -0.65 6.21 16.65
N THR A 167 -1.19 5.65 15.55
CA THR A 167 -1.89 4.36 15.56
C THR A 167 -0.97 3.21 15.94
N VAL A 168 0.23 3.15 15.35
CA VAL A 168 1.24 2.13 15.67
C VAL A 168 1.71 2.26 17.11
N MET A 169 1.98 3.47 17.58
CA MET A 169 2.38 3.72 18.97
C MET A 169 1.34 3.20 19.96
N GLU A 170 0.05 3.55 19.78
CA GLU A 170 -1.03 3.05 20.63
C GLU A 170 -1.18 1.52 20.53
N SER A 171 -1.03 0.95 19.35
CA SER A 171 -1.10 -0.51 19.16
C SER A 171 0.03 -1.28 19.86
N CYS A 172 1.17 -0.61 20.10
CA CYS A 172 2.30 -1.16 20.85
C CYS A 172 2.15 -1.02 22.38
N GLY A 173 1.05 -0.45 22.85
CA GLY A 173 0.77 -0.29 24.28
C GLY A 173 1.31 1.01 24.88
N GLU A 174 1.77 1.94 24.06
CA GLU A 174 2.06 3.30 24.54
C GLU A 174 0.76 3.94 25.02
N ASP A 175 0.77 4.49 26.21
CA ASP A 175 -0.43 5.06 26.78
C ASP A 175 -0.86 6.33 26.07
N GLY A 176 -2.16 6.62 26.13
CA GLY A 176 -2.74 7.78 25.48
C GLY A 176 -2.17 9.12 26.00
N GLU A 177 -1.57 9.16 27.19
CA GLU A 177 -0.93 10.38 27.73
C GLU A 177 0.35 10.71 26.96
N LEU A 178 1.17 9.73 26.62
CA LEU A 178 2.40 9.93 25.83
C LEU A 178 2.07 10.38 24.42
N ILE A 179 1.00 9.84 23.85
CA ILE A 179 0.49 10.24 22.52
C ILE A 179 -0.14 11.64 22.61
N ALA A 180 -0.97 11.91 23.61
CA ALA A 180 -1.64 13.20 23.79
C ALA A 180 -0.70 14.35 24.14
N ASN A 181 0.40 14.07 24.87
CA ASN A 181 1.40 15.07 25.24
C ASN A 181 2.37 15.40 24.09
N ARG A 182 2.43 14.59 23.05
CA ARG A 182 3.16 14.89 21.82
C ARG A 182 2.19 15.46 20.79
N LYS A 183 2.49 16.64 20.28
CA LYS A 183 1.70 17.24 19.20
C LYS A 183 2.01 16.50 17.88
N PHE A 184 1.25 15.47 17.60
CA PHE A 184 1.24 14.83 16.28
C PHE A 184 0.26 15.56 15.35
N ASP A 185 0.60 15.64 14.07
CA ASP A 185 -0.35 16.14 13.06
C ASP A 185 -1.46 15.12 12.78
N GLY A 186 -1.18 13.84 12.96
CA GLY A 186 -2.14 12.74 12.84
C GLY A 186 -2.77 12.35 14.17
N VAL A 187 -3.79 11.51 14.10
CA VAL A 187 -4.49 10.93 15.25
C VAL A 187 -4.43 9.40 15.19
N SER A 188 -4.55 8.74 16.34
CA SER A 188 -4.67 7.28 16.35
C SER A 188 -6.00 6.83 15.78
N LEU A 189 -5.94 5.84 14.90
CA LEU A 189 -7.11 5.20 14.28
C LEU A 189 -7.60 3.97 15.05
N VAL A 190 -7.02 3.67 16.20
CA VAL A 190 -7.42 2.50 17.02
C VAL A 190 -8.91 2.49 17.34
N PRO A 191 -9.57 3.62 17.69
CA PRO A 191 -11.02 3.65 17.88
C PRO A 191 -11.81 3.20 16.63
N GLN A 192 -11.45 3.70 15.45
CA GLN A 192 -12.08 3.34 14.16
C GLN A 192 -11.79 1.90 13.75
N LEU A 193 -10.60 1.40 14.07
CA LEU A 193 -10.22 0.01 13.81
C LEU A 193 -10.99 -0.96 14.68
N ARG A 194 -11.34 -0.58 15.92
CA ARG A 194 -12.20 -1.37 16.82
C ARG A 194 -13.67 -1.29 16.45
N ASN A 195 -14.13 -0.10 16.09
CA ASN A 195 -15.52 0.14 15.68
C ASN A 195 -15.53 1.08 14.45
N PRO A 196 -15.76 0.55 13.24
CA PRO A 196 -15.77 1.33 11.99
C PRO A 196 -16.80 2.46 11.92
N ALA A 197 -17.80 2.44 12.82
CA ALA A 197 -18.82 3.48 12.93
C ALA A 197 -18.39 4.65 13.83
N THR A 198 -17.23 4.56 14.47
CA THR A 198 -16.73 5.65 15.32
C THR A 198 -16.36 6.85 14.46
N ASP A 199 -16.94 7.99 14.76
CA ASP A 199 -16.65 9.24 14.05
C ASP A 199 -15.21 9.70 14.28
N LEU A 200 -14.67 10.34 13.26
CA LEU A 200 -13.39 11.02 13.28
C LEU A 200 -13.62 12.48 12.88
N ASP A 201 -14.06 13.27 13.87
CA ASP A 201 -14.42 14.68 13.67
C ASP A 201 -13.17 15.55 13.51
N ARG A 202 -12.73 15.71 12.27
CA ARG A 202 -11.60 16.57 11.91
C ARG A 202 -11.64 16.96 10.43
N ASP A 203 -11.04 18.09 10.12
CA ASP A 203 -10.72 18.48 8.77
C ASP A 203 -9.36 17.94 8.33
N LEU A 204 -9.25 17.55 7.07
CA LEU A 204 -8.00 17.14 6.44
C LEU A 204 -7.58 18.20 5.42
N PHE A 205 -6.28 18.55 5.45
CA PHE A 205 -5.74 19.59 4.61
C PHE A 205 -4.61 19.07 3.74
N TRP A 206 -4.67 19.42 2.44
CA TRP A 206 -3.59 19.19 1.49
C TRP A 206 -3.09 20.52 0.97
N HIS A 207 -1.82 20.78 1.14
CA HIS A 207 -1.15 21.94 0.56
C HIS A 207 -0.21 21.48 -0.55
N TYR A 208 -0.60 21.71 -1.80
CA TYR A 208 0.17 21.33 -2.96
C TYR A 208 0.27 22.51 -3.93
N PRO A 209 1.25 23.45 -3.73
CA PRO A 209 1.35 24.71 -4.46
C PRO A 209 1.97 24.56 -5.86
N HIS A 210 2.18 23.34 -6.33
CA HIS A 210 2.76 23.07 -7.64
C HIS A 210 1.70 22.85 -8.71
N TYR A 211 2.01 23.28 -9.94
CA TYR A 211 1.20 22.97 -11.10
C TYR A 211 1.72 21.69 -11.74
N HIS A 212 0.86 20.67 -11.83
CA HIS A 212 1.07 19.57 -12.74
C HIS A 212 0.45 19.91 -14.09
N ALA A 213 1.24 19.78 -15.17
CA ALA A 213 0.71 19.83 -16.52
C ALA A 213 -0.22 18.61 -16.71
N GLY A 214 -1.50 18.83 -16.71
CA GLY A 214 -2.54 17.79 -16.90
C GLY A 214 -3.77 18.39 -17.54
#